data_74e36e476f7f90d09edb4ee5179326a1
#
_entry.id   74e36e476f7f90d09edb4ee5179326a1
#
_cell.length_a   1.000
_cell.length_b   1.000
_cell.length_c   1.000
_cell.angle_alpha   90.00
_cell.angle_beta   90.00
_cell.angle_gamma   90.00
#
_symmetry.space_group_name_H-M   'P 1'
#
loop_
_entity.id
_entity.type
_entity.pdbx_description
1 polymer ?
#
loop_
_entity_poly.entity_id
_entity_poly.type
_entity_poly.pdbx_seq_one_letter_code
_entity_poly.pdbx_strand_id
1 'polypeptide(L)'
;MANWSGGVLTAAGRALQLKVESGTKLELTKIKLGDGNETSAEVDNLTDLVSARAELAISAVKVSNGLCKVTGVILTTNVETGFYSREWGLFAKDPDAGEILYMISLDSNPDYIPPKSAELKASATYAMNIAVQNASTIKVTIDPAGLVTNAILADSLGIVLRNTAYKAGDLLYDTQLLQHNFRLECVTAGTTGATLLDLSSAKLGDHIKDGSAEWVVNRLYTSDGEFFDINDTGDIEPAADPIYSVNFELDDSGDIMPRA
;
A
#
# COMPACT_ATOMS: atom_id res chain seq x y z
N MET A 1 0.54 -4.95 -18.55
CA MET A 1 -0.78 -4.68 -17.92
C MET A 1 -1.46 -6.01 -17.79
N ALA A 2 -1.87 -6.36 -16.58
CA ALA A 2 -2.54 -7.63 -16.28
C ALA A 2 -3.73 -7.88 -17.20
N ASN A 3 -3.93 -9.13 -17.62
CA ASN A 3 -4.98 -9.55 -18.52
C ASN A 3 -5.74 -10.74 -17.90
N TRP A 4 -6.55 -10.44 -16.90
CA TRP A 4 -7.34 -11.43 -16.17
C TRP A 4 -8.43 -12.03 -17.05
N SER A 5 -8.55 -13.36 -17.05
CA SER A 5 -9.72 -14.05 -17.54
C SER A 5 -10.94 -13.68 -16.69
N GLY A 6 -12.16 -13.86 -17.21
CA GLY A 6 -13.35 -13.79 -16.36
C GLY A 6 -13.26 -14.82 -15.24
N GLY A 7 -13.76 -14.47 -14.04
CA GLY A 7 -13.79 -15.43 -12.92
C GLY A 7 -14.65 -16.67 -13.25
N VAL A 8 -14.12 -17.85 -12.98
CA VAL A 8 -14.76 -19.15 -13.20
C VAL A 8 -15.08 -19.78 -11.85
N LEU A 9 -16.33 -20.21 -11.65
CA LEU A 9 -16.72 -20.98 -10.46
C LEU A 9 -16.09 -22.38 -10.52
N THR A 10 -15.49 -22.82 -9.43
CA THR A 10 -15.09 -24.22 -9.26
C THR A 10 -16.30 -25.15 -9.15
N ALA A 11 -16.12 -26.47 -9.17
CA ALA A 11 -17.21 -27.41 -8.91
C ALA A 11 -17.84 -27.17 -7.53
N ALA A 12 -17.02 -26.96 -6.49
CA ALA A 12 -17.50 -26.61 -5.16
C ALA A 12 -18.21 -25.23 -5.14
N GLY A 13 -17.69 -24.27 -5.88
CA GLY A 13 -18.30 -22.95 -6.02
C GLY A 13 -19.67 -23.01 -6.67
N ARG A 14 -19.84 -23.81 -7.73
CA ARG A 14 -21.16 -24.00 -8.34
C ARG A 14 -22.15 -24.71 -7.41
N ALA A 15 -21.67 -25.70 -6.64
CA ALA A 15 -22.52 -26.35 -5.65
C ALA A 15 -23.02 -25.38 -4.58
N LEU A 16 -22.12 -24.50 -4.08
CA LEU A 16 -22.50 -23.43 -3.15
C LEU A 16 -23.45 -22.43 -3.81
N GLN A 17 -23.23 -22.05 -5.07
CA GLN A 17 -24.09 -21.13 -5.80
C GLN A 17 -25.54 -21.62 -5.88
N LEU A 18 -25.75 -22.90 -6.12
CA LEU A 18 -27.10 -23.52 -6.10
C LEU A 18 -27.76 -23.42 -4.72
N LYS A 19 -26.99 -23.56 -3.63
CA LYS A 19 -27.49 -23.35 -2.26
C LYS A 19 -27.87 -21.89 -2.04
N VAL A 20 -27.09 -20.96 -2.57
CA VAL A 20 -27.37 -19.52 -2.50
C VAL A 20 -28.64 -19.15 -3.23
N GLU A 21 -28.87 -19.73 -4.41
CA GLU A 21 -30.12 -19.56 -5.17
C GLU A 21 -31.34 -20.13 -4.44
N SER A 22 -31.14 -21.18 -3.63
CA SER A 22 -32.17 -21.74 -2.74
C SER A 22 -32.34 -20.98 -1.41
N GLY A 23 -31.63 -19.89 -1.16
CA GLY A 23 -31.82 -19.02 -0.01
C GLY A 23 -30.70 -19.06 1.03
N THR A 24 -29.65 -19.85 0.85
CA THR A 24 -28.44 -19.78 1.69
C THR A 24 -27.73 -18.45 1.46
N LYS A 25 -27.11 -17.89 2.50
CA LYS A 25 -26.27 -16.69 2.35
C LYS A 25 -24.89 -17.05 1.81
N LEU A 26 -24.42 -16.32 0.80
CA LEU A 26 -23.05 -16.41 0.33
C LEU A 26 -22.13 -15.66 1.32
N GLU A 27 -21.34 -16.40 2.06
CA GLU A 27 -20.38 -15.85 3.02
C GLU A 27 -18.97 -15.89 2.41
N LEU A 28 -18.49 -14.75 1.92
CA LEU A 28 -17.14 -14.59 1.39
C LEU A 28 -16.13 -14.40 2.53
N THR A 29 -15.01 -15.11 2.47
CA THR A 29 -14.06 -15.18 3.58
C THR A 29 -12.74 -14.46 3.27
N LYS A 30 -12.09 -14.75 2.16
CA LYS A 30 -10.79 -14.21 1.80
C LYS A 30 -10.50 -14.27 0.30
N ILE A 31 -9.41 -13.65 -0.07
CA ILE A 31 -8.81 -13.71 -1.40
C ILE A 31 -7.44 -14.34 -1.28
N LYS A 32 -7.03 -15.16 -2.23
CA LYS A 32 -5.64 -15.58 -2.38
C LYS A 32 -5.11 -15.18 -3.76
N LEU A 33 -3.82 -14.83 -3.80
CA LEU A 33 -3.06 -14.67 -5.03
C LEU A 33 -2.01 -15.77 -5.13
N GLY A 34 -1.76 -16.23 -6.35
CA GLY A 34 -0.80 -17.29 -6.61
C GLY A 34 -0.03 -17.09 -7.91
N ASP A 35 1.00 -17.92 -8.10
CA ASP A 35 1.82 -17.94 -9.30
C ASP A 35 1.73 -19.29 -10.07
N GLY A 36 0.72 -20.09 -9.78
CA GLY A 36 0.41 -21.30 -10.53
C GLY A 36 0.19 -21.05 -12.02
N ASN A 37 0.26 -22.05 -12.83
CA ASN A 37 0.18 -21.95 -14.28
C ASN A 37 -0.78 -23.00 -14.87
N GLU A 38 -2.01 -23.02 -14.34
CA GLU A 38 -3.07 -23.91 -14.77
C GLU A 38 -3.71 -23.45 -16.07
N THR A 39 -4.34 -24.40 -16.75
CA THR A 39 -5.25 -24.11 -17.85
C THR A 39 -6.68 -23.95 -17.33
N SER A 40 -7.50 -23.21 -18.07
CA SER A 40 -8.92 -23.02 -17.73
C SER A 40 -9.70 -24.34 -17.58
N ALA A 41 -9.21 -25.43 -18.17
CA ALA A 41 -9.85 -26.76 -18.07
C ALA A 41 -9.56 -27.45 -16.72
N GLU A 42 -8.48 -27.08 -16.04
CA GLU A 42 -8.05 -27.74 -14.79
C GLU A 42 -8.66 -27.07 -13.54
N VAL A 43 -9.12 -25.82 -13.65
CA VAL A 43 -9.61 -25.03 -12.50
C VAL A 43 -10.89 -25.59 -11.88
N ASP A 44 -11.63 -26.44 -12.60
CA ASP A 44 -12.95 -26.93 -12.16
C ASP A 44 -12.89 -27.70 -10.85
N ASN A 45 -11.86 -28.52 -10.68
CA ASN A 45 -11.69 -29.42 -9.53
C ASN A 45 -10.73 -28.87 -8.47
N LEU A 46 -10.25 -27.63 -8.61
CA LEU A 46 -9.37 -27.05 -7.64
C LEU A 46 -10.09 -26.80 -6.31
N THR A 47 -9.44 -27.14 -5.22
CA THR A 47 -9.88 -26.87 -3.86
C THR A 47 -9.12 -25.70 -3.21
N ASP A 48 -7.96 -25.35 -3.78
CA ASP A 48 -7.14 -24.19 -3.45
C ASP A 48 -6.42 -23.74 -4.72
N LEU A 49 -5.67 -22.62 -4.68
CA LEU A 49 -4.74 -22.24 -5.73
C LEU A 49 -3.63 -23.27 -5.85
N VAL A 50 -3.13 -23.51 -7.07
CA VAL A 50 -2.05 -24.47 -7.29
C VAL A 50 -0.76 -24.01 -6.62
N SER A 51 -0.49 -22.71 -6.62
CA SER A 51 0.68 -22.14 -5.97
C SER A 51 0.32 -20.85 -5.26
N ALA A 52 -0.38 -20.94 -4.13
CA ALA A 52 -0.73 -19.79 -3.31
C ALA A 52 0.51 -19.09 -2.76
N ARG A 53 0.59 -17.75 -2.91
CA ARG A 53 1.71 -16.90 -2.49
C ARG A 53 1.32 -15.85 -1.49
N ALA A 54 0.10 -15.34 -1.55
CA ALA A 54 -0.39 -14.33 -0.63
C ALA A 54 -1.88 -14.54 -0.33
N GLU A 55 -2.25 -14.27 0.91
CA GLU A 55 -3.64 -14.21 1.35
C GLU A 55 -4.00 -12.75 1.64
N LEU A 56 -5.14 -12.31 1.12
CA LEU A 56 -5.64 -10.94 1.28
C LEU A 56 -6.99 -11.00 1.97
N ALA A 57 -7.15 -10.14 2.96
CA ALA A 57 -8.46 -9.88 3.52
C ALA A 57 -9.33 -9.12 2.50
N ILE A 58 -10.64 -9.38 2.52
CA ILE A 58 -11.59 -8.62 1.73
C ILE A 58 -11.70 -7.22 2.33
N SER A 59 -11.30 -6.21 1.56
CA SER A 59 -11.27 -4.81 2.00
C SER A 59 -12.57 -4.06 1.69
N ALA A 60 -13.28 -4.46 0.63
CA ALA A 60 -14.55 -3.86 0.27
C ALA A 60 -15.43 -4.81 -0.54
N VAL A 61 -16.73 -4.67 -0.36
CA VAL A 61 -17.74 -5.31 -1.21
C VAL A 61 -18.79 -4.28 -1.60
N LYS A 62 -19.02 -4.15 -2.89
CA LYS A 62 -20.01 -3.23 -3.44
C LYS A 62 -20.96 -3.98 -4.36
N VAL A 63 -22.23 -3.94 -4.04
CA VAL A 63 -23.27 -4.51 -4.88
C VAL A 63 -23.99 -3.42 -5.66
N SER A 64 -24.06 -3.57 -6.98
CA SER A 64 -24.72 -2.62 -7.88
C SER A 64 -25.17 -3.36 -9.15
N ASN A 65 -26.40 -3.13 -9.58
CA ASN A 65 -26.95 -3.64 -10.85
C ASN A 65 -26.78 -5.16 -11.06
N GLY A 66 -27.01 -5.96 -10.02
CA GLY A 66 -26.89 -7.42 -10.09
C GLY A 66 -25.43 -7.93 -10.12
N LEU A 67 -24.46 -7.06 -9.90
CA LEU A 67 -23.04 -7.40 -9.77
C LEU A 67 -22.56 -7.11 -8.35
N CYS A 68 -21.81 -8.04 -7.81
CA CYS A 68 -21.08 -7.87 -6.56
C CYS A 68 -19.59 -7.71 -6.87
N LYS A 69 -19.03 -6.54 -6.65
CA LYS A 69 -17.60 -6.29 -6.77
C LYS A 69 -16.93 -6.55 -5.41
N VAL A 70 -16.06 -7.54 -5.39
CA VAL A 70 -15.25 -7.90 -4.23
C VAL A 70 -13.84 -7.38 -4.44
N THR A 71 -13.30 -6.70 -3.43
CA THR A 71 -11.99 -6.05 -3.52
C THR A 71 -11.08 -6.50 -2.38
N GLY A 72 -9.82 -6.77 -2.68
CA GLY A 72 -8.74 -6.99 -1.72
C GLY A 72 -7.54 -6.14 -2.09
N VAL A 73 -6.73 -5.79 -1.11
CA VAL A 73 -5.50 -5.01 -1.27
C VAL A 73 -4.32 -5.82 -0.79
N ILE A 74 -3.27 -5.91 -1.61
CA ILE A 74 -1.97 -6.42 -1.21
C ILE A 74 -1.00 -5.27 -1.00
N LEU A 75 -0.26 -5.34 0.09
CA LEU A 75 0.88 -4.45 0.36
C LEU A 75 2.16 -5.25 0.20
N THR A 76 3.12 -4.72 -0.53
CA THR A 76 4.41 -5.40 -0.74
C THR A 76 5.19 -5.59 0.56
N THR A 77 4.90 -4.81 1.59
CA THR A 77 5.43 -4.98 2.95
C THR A 77 5.09 -6.34 3.57
N ASN A 78 4.03 -7.00 3.11
CA ASN A 78 3.56 -8.30 3.59
C ASN A 78 3.99 -9.46 2.68
N VAL A 79 4.78 -9.19 1.63
CA VAL A 79 5.23 -10.20 0.66
C VAL A 79 6.66 -10.60 0.96
N GLU A 80 6.87 -11.82 1.46
CA GLU A 80 8.22 -12.33 1.80
C GLU A 80 9.07 -12.55 0.54
N THR A 81 8.50 -13.21 -0.47
CA THR A 81 9.16 -13.51 -1.73
C THR A 81 8.31 -12.99 -2.88
N GLY A 82 8.92 -12.21 -3.78
CA GLY A 82 8.23 -11.67 -4.95
C GLY A 82 7.74 -12.79 -5.88
N PHE A 83 6.61 -12.56 -6.54
CA PHE A 83 5.98 -13.53 -7.43
C PHE A 83 5.21 -12.85 -8.56
N TYR A 84 4.87 -13.61 -9.60
CA TYR A 84 3.96 -13.16 -10.65
C TYR A 84 2.53 -13.55 -10.31
N SER A 85 1.62 -12.57 -10.22
CA SER A 85 0.22 -12.78 -9.84
C SER A 85 -0.59 -13.40 -10.99
N ARG A 86 -0.51 -14.74 -11.14
CA ARG A 86 -1.17 -15.50 -12.21
C ARG A 86 -2.54 -16.01 -11.82
N GLU A 87 -2.73 -16.32 -10.55
CA GLU A 87 -3.96 -16.86 -9.98
C GLU A 87 -4.59 -15.86 -9.03
N TRP A 88 -5.89 -15.68 -9.12
CA TRP A 88 -6.68 -14.92 -8.18
C TRP A 88 -7.88 -15.78 -7.74
N GLY A 89 -7.89 -16.22 -6.49
CA GLY A 89 -8.93 -17.08 -5.92
C GLY A 89 -9.79 -16.36 -4.89
N LEU A 90 -11.10 -16.47 -5.00
CA LEU A 90 -12.06 -16.03 -4.02
C LEU A 90 -12.59 -17.21 -3.22
N PHE A 91 -12.51 -17.11 -1.91
CA PHE A 91 -12.96 -18.16 -0.98
C PHE A 91 -14.28 -17.79 -0.34
N ALA A 92 -15.07 -18.82 -0.07
CA ALA A 92 -16.36 -18.67 0.59
C ALA A 92 -16.59 -19.82 1.56
N LYS A 93 -17.46 -19.60 2.53
CA LYS A 93 -17.86 -20.62 3.49
C LYS A 93 -19.10 -21.35 3.01
N ASP A 94 -18.95 -22.64 2.72
CA ASP A 94 -20.06 -23.56 2.49
C ASP A 94 -20.57 -24.09 3.83
N PRO A 95 -21.89 -24.12 4.10
CA PRO A 95 -22.43 -24.57 5.39
C PRO A 95 -22.12 -26.04 5.69
N ASP A 96 -21.88 -26.89 4.68
CA ASP A 96 -21.67 -28.32 4.85
C ASP A 96 -20.17 -28.69 4.71
N ALA A 97 -19.45 -28.03 3.78
CA ALA A 97 -18.06 -28.35 3.44
C ALA A 97 -17.02 -27.45 4.11
N GLY A 98 -17.45 -26.37 4.77
CA GLY A 98 -16.53 -25.38 5.36
C GLY A 98 -16.01 -24.39 4.32
N GLU A 99 -14.75 -23.95 4.45
CA GLU A 99 -14.15 -22.98 3.49
C GLU A 99 -13.79 -23.69 2.18
N ILE A 100 -14.23 -23.13 1.07
CA ILE A 100 -13.98 -23.63 -0.28
C ILE A 100 -13.41 -22.56 -1.18
N LEU A 101 -12.67 -22.95 -2.21
CA LEU A 101 -12.36 -22.08 -3.35
C LEU A 101 -13.64 -21.93 -4.19
N TYR A 102 -14.27 -20.76 -4.07
CA TYR A 102 -15.54 -20.47 -4.73
C TYR A 102 -15.35 -20.13 -6.21
N MET A 103 -14.41 -19.24 -6.50
CA MET A 103 -14.16 -18.74 -7.84
C MET A 103 -12.66 -18.48 -8.04
N ILE A 104 -12.18 -18.71 -9.25
CA ILE A 104 -10.80 -18.41 -9.65
C ILE A 104 -10.78 -17.61 -10.94
N SER A 105 -9.79 -16.73 -11.08
CA SER A 105 -9.44 -16.04 -12.32
C SER A 105 -7.96 -16.23 -12.59
N LEU A 106 -7.61 -16.41 -13.86
CA LEU A 106 -6.22 -16.59 -14.29
C LEU A 106 -5.76 -15.40 -15.12
N ASP A 107 -4.50 -15.01 -14.96
CA ASP A 107 -3.88 -13.94 -15.72
C ASP A 107 -2.87 -14.49 -16.72
N SER A 108 -3.11 -14.25 -17.99
CA SER A 108 -2.20 -14.65 -19.07
C SER A 108 -0.98 -13.72 -19.24
N ASN A 109 -1.02 -12.54 -18.62
CA ASN A 109 0.08 -11.56 -18.66
C ASN A 109 0.30 -10.95 -17.25
N PRO A 110 0.76 -11.77 -16.28
CA PRO A 110 0.75 -11.41 -14.88
C PRO A 110 1.71 -10.26 -14.55
N ASP A 111 1.26 -9.39 -13.66
CA ASP A 111 2.10 -8.38 -13.05
C ASP A 111 2.97 -8.99 -11.95
N TYR A 112 4.18 -8.45 -11.81
CA TYR A 112 5.11 -8.86 -10.75
C TYR A 112 4.80 -8.14 -9.44
N ILE A 113 4.64 -8.88 -8.37
CA ILE A 113 4.49 -8.36 -7.00
C ILE A 113 5.86 -8.46 -6.32
N PRO A 114 6.51 -7.32 -6.01
CA PRO A 114 7.83 -7.32 -5.40
C PRO A 114 7.79 -7.75 -3.92
N PRO A 115 8.91 -8.29 -3.39
CA PRO A 115 9.02 -8.67 -1.98
C PRO A 115 9.15 -7.43 -1.07
N LYS A 116 8.95 -7.64 0.23
CA LYS A 116 9.13 -6.60 1.25
C LYS A 116 10.55 -6.02 1.32
N SER A 117 11.54 -6.76 0.82
CA SER A 117 12.93 -6.30 0.73
C SER A 117 13.20 -5.34 -0.42
N ALA A 118 12.25 -5.14 -1.36
CA ALA A 118 12.43 -4.17 -2.44
C ALA A 118 12.43 -2.73 -1.88
N GLU A 119 13.25 -1.87 -2.47
CA GLU A 119 13.33 -0.45 -2.10
C GLU A 119 11.98 0.26 -2.28
N LEU A 120 11.33 0.01 -3.41
CA LEU A 120 10.03 0.60 -3.72
C LEU A 120 8.92 -0.21 -3.05
N LYS A 121 8.25 0.41 -2.09
CA LYS A 121 7.01 -0.13 -1.50
C LYS A 121 5.84 0.22 -2.41
N ALA A 122 4.99 -0.76 -2.65
CA ALA A 122 3.83 -0.61 -3.51
C ALA A 122 2.61 -1.29 -2.91
N SER A 123 1.44 -0.87 -3.36
CA SER A 123 0.19 -1.56 -3.10
C SER A 123 -0.51 -1.88 -4.42
N ALA A 124 -1.19 -3.01 -4.48
CA ALA A 124 -2.04 -3.36 -5.61
C ALA A 124 -3.44 -3.73 -5.13
N THR A 125 -4.43 -3.27 -5.86
CA THR A 125 -5.84 -3.56 -5.58
C THR A 125 -6.34 -4.59 -6.57
N TYR A 126 -6.84 -5.69 -6.06
CA TYR A 126 -7.47 -6.75 -6.83
C TYR A 126 -8.98 -6.70 -6.65
N ALA A 127 -9.72 -6.74 -7.75
CA ALA A 127 -11.17 -6.70 -7.72
C ALA A 127 -11.77 -7.71 -8.70
N MET A 128 -12.77 -8.46 -8.23
CA MET A 128 -13.53 -9.38 -9.05
C MET A 128 -15.02 -9.05 -9.00
N ASN A 129 -15.71 -9.18 -10.13
CA ASN A 129 -17.14 -9.03 -10.20
C ASN A 129 -17.80 -10.40 -10.24
N ILE A 130 -18.76 -10.60 -9.35
CA ILE A 130 -19.57 -11.80 -9.26
C ILE A 130 -20.99 -11.41 -9.67
N ALA A 131 -21.60 -12.15 -10.58
CA ALA A 131 -23.01 -11.96 -10.87
C ALA A 131 -23.85 -12.51 -9.69
N VAL A 132 -24.75 -11.72 -9.16
CA VAL A 132 -25.63 -12.08 -8.05
C VAL A 132 -27.06 -11.72 -8.40
N GLN A 133 -27.98 -12.68 -8.25
CA GLN A 133 -29.40 -12.42 -8.50
C GLN A 133 -30.06 -11.63 -7.37
N ASN A 134 -29.56 -11.78 -6.13
CA ASN A 134 -30.10 -11.07 -4.97
C ASN A 134 -29.00 -10.57 -4.04
N ALA A 135 -28.84 -9.26 -3.95
CA ALA A 135 -27.85 -8.60 -3.13
C ALA A 135 -28.01 -8.85 -1.61
N SER A 136 -29.21 -9.16 -1.15
CA SER A 136 -29.49 -9.41 0.28
C SER A 136 -28.93 -10.74 0.79
N THR A 137 -28.49 -11.62 -0.11
CA THR A 137 -27.94 -12.96 0.22
C THR A 137 -26.43 -12.96 0.43
N ILE A 138 -25.73 -11.83 0.25
CA ILE A 138 -24.28 -11.77 0.42
C ILE A 138 -23.95 -11.33 1.84
N LYS A 139 -23.19 -12.15 2.55
CA LYS A 139 -22.55 -11.80 3.83
C LYS A 139 -21.05 -11.73 3.62
N VAL A 140 -20.43 -10.68 4.08
CA VAL A 140 -18.97 -10.53 4.02
C VAL A 140 -18.46 -10.20 5.41
N THR A 141 -17.43 -10.91 5.81
CA THR A 141 -16.64 -10.52 6.97
C THR A 141 -15.48 -9.68 6.45
N ILE A 142 -15.57 -8.36 6.65
CA ILE A 142 -14.45 -7.46 6.37
C ILE A 142 -13.49 -7.60 7.54
N ASP A 143 -12.29 -8.15 7.27
CA ASP A 143 -11.24 -8.17 8.25
C ASP A 143 -10.63 -6.75 8.35
N PRO A 144 -10.63 -6.13 9.54
CA PRO A 144 -9.98 -4.83 9.73
C PRO A 144 -8.50 -4.82 9.31
N ALA A 145 -7.82 -5.97 9.34
CA ALA A 145 -6.44 -6.10 8.86
C ALA A 145 -6.32 -5.91 7.33
N GLY A 146 -7.40 -6.14 6.57
CA GLY A 146 -7.45 -5.87 5.13
C GLY A 146 -7.81 -4.44 4.76
N LEU A 147 -8.18 -3.63 5.74
CA LEU A 147 -8.40 -2.20 5.55
C LEU A 147 -7.05 -1.48 5.53
N VAL A 148 -6.92 -0.49 4.65
CA VAL A 148 -5.83 0.49 4.79
C VAL A 148 -6.11 1.25 6.09
N THR A 149 -5.49 0.80 7.18
CA THR A 149 -5.58 1.51 8.46
C THR A 149 -4.84 2.85 8.34
N ASN A 150 -5.17 3.80 9.20
CA ASN A 150 -4.39 5.04 9.30
C ASN A 150 -2.89 4.73 9.55
N ALA A 151 -2.58 3.64 10.24
CA ALA A 151 -1.21 3.19 10.45
C ALA A 151 -0.52 2.76 9.15
N ILE A 152 -1.17 1.92 8.34
CA ILE A 152 -0.64 1.47 7.05
C ILE A 152 -0.51 2.65 6.08
N LEU A 153 -1.52 3.53 6.05
CA LEU A 153 -1.48 4.72 5.21
C LEU A 153 -0.35 5.66 5.63
N ALA A 154 -0.21 5.90 6.92
CA ALA A 154 0.83 6.76 7.45
C ALA A 154 2.24 6.18 7.20
N ASP A 155 2.44 4.86 7.38
CA ASP A 155 3.69 4.19 7.06
C ASP A 155 4.04 4.30 5.57
N SER A 156 3.05 4.09 4.69
CA SER A 156 3.25 4.22 3.24
C SER A 156 3.48 5.66 2.75
N LEU A 157 2.98 6.65 3.47
CA LEU A 157 3.15 8.08 3.19
C LEU A 157 4.27 8.72 4.02
N GLY A 158 4.87 7.97 4.96
CA GLY A 158 5.87 8.49 5.88
C GLY A 158 5.35 9.54 6.87
N ILE A 159 4.07 9.50 7.23
CA ILE A 159 3.44 10.44 8.15
C ILE A 159 3.73 10.05 9.61
N VAL A 160 4.02 11.03 10.46
CA VAL A 160 4.28 10.80 11.89
C VAL A 160 3.04 10.32 12.62
N LEU A 161 3.06 9.08 13.10
CA LEU A 161 1.98 8.52 13.92
C LEU A 161 2.17 8.87 15.40
N ARG A 162 1.05 8.92 16.14
CA ARG A 162 1.07 9.14 17.59
C ARG A 162 1.20 7.83 18.35
N ASN A 163 1.82 7.89 19.54
CA ASN A 163 2.08 6.73 20.41
C ASN A 163 2.80 5.57 19.67
N THR A 164 3.68 5.90 18.74
CA THR A 164 4.37 4.94 17.85
C THR A 164 5.87 5.06 18.05
N ALA A 165 6.55 3.90 18.08
CA ALA A 165 8.00 3.85 18.22
C ALA A 165 8.68 4.08 16.85
N TYR A 166 9.70 4.93 16.85
CA TYR A 166 10.54 5.24 15.70
C TYR A 166 12.01 5.02 16.02
N LYS A 167 12.80 4.78 14.98
CA LYS A 167 14.25 4.58 15.06
C LYS A 167 14.98 5.82 14.55
N ALA A 168 16.20 6.00 15.02
CA ALA A 168 17.07 7.02 14.45
C ALA A 168 17.29 6.74 12.95
N GLY A 169 17.17 7.78 12.14
CA GLY A 169 17.23 7.72 10.68
C GLY A 169 15.87 7.51 9.98
N ASP A 170 14.77 7.27 10.70
CA ASP A 170 13.45 7.24 10.09
C ASP A 170 13.09 8.62 9.53
N LEU A 171 12.62 8.64 8.28
CA LEU A 171 12.24 9.86 7.55
C LEU A 171 10.73 9.95 7.46
N LEU A 172 10.17 11.08 7.87
CA LEU A 172 8.72 11.24 7.94
C LEU A 172 8.29 12.60 7.38
N TYR A 173 7.08 12.63 6.87
CA TYR A 173 6.49 13.78 6.21
C TYR A 173 5.28 14.27 7.00
N ASP A 174 5.24 15.57 7.27
CA ASP A 174 4.07 16.21 7.86
C ASP A 174 3.53 17.25 6.88
N THR A 175 2.23 17.34 6.77
CA THR A 175 1.58 18.26 5.82
C THR A 175 1.91 19.73 6.09
N GLN A 176 2.20 20.10 7.35
CA GLN A 176 2.60 21.44 7.71
C GLN A 176 4.02 21.77 7.21
N LEU A 177 4.90 20.77 7.14
CA LEU A 177 6.28 20.93 6.67
C LEU A 177 6.40 20.81 5.15
N LEU A 178 5.55 20.02 4.50
CA LEU A 178 5.57 19.84 3.05
C LEU A 178 5.39 21.15 2.27
N GLN A 179 4.65 22.09 2.83
CA GLN A 179 4.45 23.42 2.23
C GLN A 179 5.75 24.23 2.15
N HIS A 180 6.74 23.90 2.99
CA HIS A 180 8.04 24.55 3.06
C HIS A 180 9.17 23.68 2.49
N ASN A 181 8.85 22.58 1.79
CA ASN A 181 9.80 21.58 1.31
C ASN A 181 10.66 20.97 2.43
N PHE A 182 10.08 20.77 3.61
CA PHE A 182 10.73 20.16 4.76
C PHE A 182 10.13 18.77 5.06
N ARG A 183 10.91 17.98 5.79
CA ARG A 183 10.56 16.69 6.37
C ARG A 183 11.14 16.57 7.77
N LEU A 184 10.72 15.56 8.52
CA LEU A 184 11.34 15.18 9.79
C LEU A 184 12.29 14.02 9.59
N GLU A 185 13.41 14.06 10.30
CA GLU A 185 14.31 12.93 10.47
C GLU A 185 14.43 12.62 11.96
N CYS A 186 14.23 11.36 12.33
CA CYS A 186 14.36 10.91 13.71
C CYS A 186 15.84 10.86 14.08
N VAL A 187 16.27 11.72 15.01
CA VAL A 187 17.67 11.75 15.51
C VAL A 187 17.81 10.97 16.81
N THR A 188 16.78 10.90 17.62
CA THR A 188 16.76 10.07 18.83
C THR A 188 15.58 9.10 18.76
N ALA A 189 15.89 7.81 18.74
CA ALA A 189 14.88 6.75 18.75
C ALA A 189 13.99 6.85 20.00
N GLY A 190 12.69 6.65 19.82
CA GLY A 190 11.74 6.75 20.92
C GLY A 190 10.31 6.56 20.46
N THR A 191 9.37 6.83 21.35
CA THR A 191 7.92 6.74 21.08
C THR A 191 7.35 8.15 21.05
N THR A 192 6.61 8.46 19.97
CA THR A 192 5.93 9.76 19.81
C THR A 192 4.86 9.97 20.87
N GLY A 193 4.61 11.24 21.20
CA GLY A 193 3.56 11.64 22.13
C GLY A 193 2.14 11.38 21.62
N ALA A 194 1.15 11.55 22.47
CA ALA A 194 -0.27 11.40 22.12
C ALA A 194 -0.83 12.63 21.37
N THR A 195 -0.23 13.82 21.61
CA THR A 195 -0.71 15.07 21.04
C THR A 195 -0.01 15.36 19.70
N LEU A 196 -0.76 15.85 18.71
CA LEU A 196 -0.20 16.31 17.45
C LEU A 196 0.78 17.48 17.70
N LEU A 197 1.89 17.46 16.94
CA LEU A 197 2.83 18.57 16.93
C LEU A 197 2.27 19.74 16.12
N ASP A 198 2.52 20.95 16.59
CA ASP A 198 2.36 22.15 15.79
C ASP A 198 3.71 22.46 15.13
N LEU A 199 3.79 22.23 13.84
CA LEU A 199 5.00 22.41 13.03
C LEU A 199 4.89 23.63 12.10
N SER A 200 3.84 24.43 12.24
CA SER A 200 3.57 25.57 11.36
C SER A 200 4.66 26.65 11.36
N SER A 201 5.43 26.73 12.44
CA SER A 201 6.54 27.69 12.61
C SER A 201 7.93 27.04 12.56
N ALA A 202 8.00 25.74 12.27
CA ALA A 202 9.25 24.99 12.27
C ALA A 202 10.18 25.44 11.13
N LYS A 203 11.47 25.52 11.42
CA LYS A 203 12.52 25.95 10.49
C LYS A 203 13.51 24.82 10.26
N LEU A 204 14.23 24.91 9.15
CA LEU A 204 15.33 23.99 8.85
C LEU A 204 16.34 23.93 10.00
N GLY A 205 16.67 22.73 10.44
CA GLY A 205 17.58 22.48 11.54
C GLY A 205 16.95 22.51 12.94
N ASP A 206 15.66 22.83 13.08
CA ASP A 206 14.99 22.79 14.38
C ASP A 206 14.93 21.35 14.92
N HIS A 207 15.24 21.24 16.22
CA HIS A 207 15.10 20.00 16.97
C HIS A 207 13.78 19.99 17.74
N ILE A 208 12.95 18.96 17.50
CA ILE A 208 11.60 18.86 18.02
C ILE A 208 11.46 17.59 18.86
N LYS A 209 11.14 17.76 20.14
CA LYS A 209 10.82 16.64 21.03
C LYS A 209 9.37 16.21 20.87
N ASP A 210 9.16 14.91 20.73
CA ASP A 210 7.85 14.28 20.56
C ASP A 210 7.76 12.99 21.41
N GLY A 211 7.25 13.11 22.63
CA GLY A 211 7.30 12.03 23.61
C GLY A 211 8.75 11.75 24.03
N SER A 212 9.24 10.54 23.78
CA SER A 212 10.65 10.17 23.98
C SER A 212 11.47 10.19 22.69
N ALA A 213 10.84 10.40 21.53
CA ALA A 213 11.53 10.59 20.26
C ALA A 213 11.98 12.06 20.10
N GLU A 214 13.03 12.27 19.33
CA GLU A 214 13.49 13.59 18.91
C GLU A 214 13.69 13.64 17.42
N TRP A 215 13.23 14.71 16.80
CA TRP A 215 13.24 14.95 15.37
C TRP A 215 14.08 16.15 15.02
N VAL A 216 14.70 16.12 13.85
CA VAL A 216 15.27 17.32 13.23
C VAL A 216 14.49 17.64 11.96
N VAL A 217 14.23 18.92 11.72
CA VAL A 217 13.61 19.40 10.49
C VAL A 217 14.67 19.48 9.40
N ASN A 218 14.52 18.65 8.37
CA ASN A 218 15.42 18.60 7.22
C ASN A 218 14.70 18.95 5.92
N ARG A 219 15.43 19.20 4.85
CA ARG A 219 14.87 19.39 3.52
C ARG A 219 14.18 18.12 3.01
N LEU A 220 13.10 18.30 2.26
CA LEU A 220 12.33 17.19 1.67
C LEU A 220 13.19 16.36 0.71
N TYR A 221 14.04 17.02 -0.06
CA TYR A 221 14.94 16.37 -1.00
C TYR A 221 16.39 16.50 -0.53
N THR A 222 17.02 15.38 -0.27
CA THR A 222 18.47 15.24 -0.14
C THR A 222 18.97 14.52 -1.38
N SER A 223 18.82 15.10 -2.54
CA SER A 223 19.60 14.64 -3.67
C SER A 223 21.00 15.20 -3.54
N ASP A 224 21.95 14.42 -3.92
CA ASP A 224 23.37 14.68 -3.85
C ASP A 224 23.77 16.07 -4.36
N GLY A 225 23.51 17.09 -3.56
CA GLY A 225 24.28 18.29 -3.55
C GLY A 225 23.77 19.52 -4.25
N GLU A 226 22.52 19.69 -4.64
CA GLU A 226 22.17 20.98 -5.26
C GLU A 226 20.82 21.51 -4.79
N PHE A 227 20.86 22.48 -3.87
CA PHE A 227 19.65 23.21 -3.52
C PHE A 227 19.90 24.72 -3.64
N PHE A 228 18.95 25.35 -4.29
CA PHE A 228 18.83 26.79 -4.32
C PHE A 228 17.68 27.20 -3.41
N ASP A 229 17.90 28.25 -2.62
CA ASP A 229 16.84 28.94 -1.91
C ASP A 229 16.40 30.16 -2.73
N ILE A 230 15.16 30.59 -2.52
CA ILE A 230 14.69 31.87 -3.03
C ILE A 230 14.81 32.87 -1.84
N ASN A 231 15.60 33.89 -2.01
CA ASN A 231 15.74 34.93 -0.99
C ASN A 231 14.49 35.84 -0.92
N ASP A 232 14.48 36.75 0.06
CA ASP A 232 13.35 37.67 0.30
C ASP A 232 13.05 38.60 -0.89
N THR A 233 13.98 38.73 -1.84
CA THR A 233 13.83 39.52 -3.06
C THR A 233 13.34 38.72 -4.26
N GLY A 234 13.25 37.38 -4.09
CA GLY A 234 12.79 36.45 -5.15
C GLY A 234 13.94 35.93 -6.01
N ASP A 235 15.19 36.21 -5.68
CA ASP A 235 16.35 35.70 -6.38
C ASP A 235 16.70 34.28 -5.95
N ILE A 236 17.23 33.49 -6.85
CA ILE A 236 17.69 32.12 -6.58
C ILE A 236 19.10 32.22 -5.98
N GLU A 237 19.26 31.76 -4.75
CA GLU A 237 20.54 31.68 -4.07
C GLU A 237 20.92 30.24 -3.74
N PRO A 238 22.24 29.90 -3.67
CA PRO A 238 22.66 28.61 -3.16
C PRO A 238 22.19 28.47 -1.71
N ALA A 239 21.50 27.36 -1.38
CA ALA A 239 21.03 27.12 -0.03
C ALA A 239 22.22 27.04 0.93
N ALA A 240 22.22 27.86 1.97
CA ALA A 240 23.21 27.80 3.03
C ALA A 240 22.93 26.56 3.92
N ASP A 241 23.29 25.39 3.43
CA ASP A 241 23.25 24.17 4.24
C ASP A 241 24.65 23.92 4.82
N PRO A 242 24.82 23.93 6.14
CA PRO A 242 26.12 23.69 6.77
C PRO A 242 26.64 22.25 6.58
N ILE A 243 25.82 21.33 6.07
CA ILE A 243 26.17 19.91 5.94
C ILE A 243 26.60 19.55 4.52
N TYR A 244 26.15 20.29 3.51
CA TYR A 244 26.47 20.00 2.12
C TYR A 244 27.29 21.15 1.51
N SER A 245 28.54 20.86 1.18
CA SER A 245 29.37 21.79 0.39
C SER A 245 28.71 22.01 -0.96
N VAL A 246 28.25 23.21 -1.23
CA VAL A 246 27.75 23.59 -2.55
C VAL A 246 28.89 23.42 -3.56
N ASN A 247 28.71 22.54 -4.53
CA ASN A 247 29.69 22.31 -5.58
C ASN A 247 29.71 23.38 -6.68
N PHE A 248 28.90 24.43 -6.53
CA PHE A 248 28.78 25.52 -7.50
C PHE A 248 28.88 26.87 -6.80
N GLU A 249 29.36 27.85 -7.52
CA GLU A 249 29.39 29.27 -7.13
C GLU A 249 28.92 30.11 -8.33
N LEU A 250 28.46 31.33 -8.03
CA LEU A 250 28.16 32.28 -9.08
C LEU A 250 29.44 33.05 -9.40
N ASP A 251 29.75 33.22 -10.68
CA ASP A 251 30.81 34.10 -11.13
C ASP A 251 30.36 35.58 -11.06
N ASP A 252 31.29 36.50 -11.35
CA ASP A 252 31.02 37.95 -11.36
C ASP A 252 29.98 38.39 -12.40
N SER A 253 29.58 37.47 -13.31
CA SER A 253 28.56 37.69 -14.34
C SER A 253 27.18 37.16 -13.91
N GLY A 254 27.11 36.40 -12.79
CA GLY A 254 25.91 35.73 -12.31
C GLY A 254 25.72 34.37 -12.93
N ASP A 255 26.72 33.81 -13.59
CA ASP A 255 26.66 32.46 -14.16
C ASP A 255 27.07 31.42 -13.10
N ILE A 256 26.40 30.25 -13.11
CA ILE A 256 26.65 29.14 -12.20
C ILE A 256 27.93 28.40 -12.61
N MET A 257 28.93 28.37 -11.74
CA MET A 257 30.21 27.73 -11.98
C MET A 257 30.46 26.61 -10.96
N PRO A 258 31.08 25.49 -11.39
CA PRO A 258 31.50 24.45 -10.45
C PRO A 258 32.59 25.01 -9.51
N ARG A 259 32.47 24.74 -8.21
CA ARG A 259 33.58 25.00 -7.27
C ARG A 259 34.76 24.08 -7.58
N ALA A 260 35.95 24.66 -7.64
CA ALA A 260 37.20 23.94 -7.87
C ALA A 260 37.60 23.07 -6.66
#